data_d61b262bde9399b63ed61db8571ea9d0
#
_entry.id   d61b262bde9399b63ed61db8571ea9d0
#
_cell.length_a   1.000
_cell.length_b   1.000
_cell.length_c   1.000
_cell.angle_alpha   90.00
_cell.angle_beta   90.00
_cell.angle_gamma   90.00
#
_symmetry.space_group_name_H-M   'P 1'
#
loop_
_entity.id
_entity.type
_entity.pdbx_description
1 polymer ?
#
loop_
_entity_poly.entity_id
_entity_poly.type
_entity_poly.pdbx_seq_one_letter_code
_entity_poly.pdbx_strand_id
1 'polypeptide(L)' 'MSQFHWTVQRVDQLERAIRDQRRVAVNRRGTEYLVIALRMSTVRQRDAFVGRHPMTGEEMTFILDELESFQVVS' A
#
# COMPACT_ATOMS: atom_id res chain seq x y z
N MET A 1 -11.58 16.00 10.62
CA MET A 1 -10.64 15.69 9.56
C MET A 1 -9.84 14.46 9.94
N SER A 2 -9.96 13.42 9.15
CA SER A 2 -9.26 12.18 9.42
C SER A 2 -7.79 12.35 9.05
N GLN A 3 -6.91 11.94 9.96
CA GLN A 3 -5.47 12.00 9.70
C GLN A 3 -4.91 10.60 9.77
N PHE A 4 -4.58 10.08 8.62
CA PHE A 4 -3.96 8.78 8.54
C PHE A 4 -2.46 8.93 8.67
N HIS A 5 -1.86 8.18 9.58
CA HIS A 5 -0.41 8.18 9.78
C HIS A 5 0.12 6.77 9.68
N TRP A 6 1.28 6.63 9.06
CA TRP A 6 1.99 5.37 9.04
C TRP A 6 2.67 5.18 10.39
N THR A 7 2.23 4.14 11.09
CA THR A 7 2.83 3.74 12.36
C THR A 7 3.71 2.54 12.14
N VAL A 8 4.54 2.23 13.13
CA VAL A 8 5.37 1.02 13.08
C VAL A 8 4.49 -0.21 12.85
N GLN A 9 3.33 -0.26 13.50
CA GLN A 9 2.41 -1.39 13.34
C GLN A 9 1.88 -1.49 11.91
N ARG A 10 1.54 -0.36 11.30
CA ARG A 10 1.02 -0.36 9.93
C ARG A 10 2.10 -0.75 8.92
N VAL A 11 3.32 -0.27 9.12
CA VAL A 11 4.43 -0.68 8.27
C VAL A 11 4.68 -2.16 8.40
N ASP A 12 4.65 -2.69 9.63
CA ASP A 12 4.82 -4.11 9.86
C ASP A 12 3.72 -4.93 9.18
N GLN A 13 2.48 -4.46 9.23
CA GLN A 13 1.37 -5.12 8.54
C GLN A 13 1.58 -5.14 7.03
N LEU A 14 2.06 -4.02 6.48
CA LEU A 14 2.36 -3.95 5.05
C LEU A 14 3.47 -4.93 4.67
N GLU A 15 4.53 -4.98 5.48
CA GLU A 15 5.63 -5.90 5.19
C GLU A 15 5.19 -7.35 5.25
N ARG A 16 4.30 -7.69 6.20
CA ARG A 16 3.75 -9.04 6.26
C ARG A 16 2.85 -9.34 5.07
N ALA A 17 2.08 -8.36 4.64
CA ALA A 17 1.23 -8.52 3.45
C ALA A 17 2.09 -8.75 2.20
N ILE A 18 3.22 -8.08 2.11
CA ILE A 18 4.16 -8.29 1.01
C ILE A 18 4.73 -9.71 1.06
N ARG A 19 5.18 -10.13 2.24
CA ARG A 19 5.77 -11.46 2.40
C ARG A 19 4.79 -12.54 2.00
N ASP A 20 3.52 -12.37 2.38
CA ASP A 20 2.48 -13.38 2.14
C ASP A 20 1.66 -13.09 0.88
N GLN A 21 2.02 -12.03 0.15
CA GLN A 21 1.33 -11.59 -1.08
C GLN A 21 -0.16 -11.43 -0.87
N ARG A 22 -0.52 -10.74 0.20
CA ARG A 22 -1.91 -10.48 0.54
C ARG A 22 -2.45 -9.27 -0.21
N ARG A 23 -3.77 -9.22 -0.31
CA ARG A 23 -4.45 -8.06 -0.87
C ARG A 23 -4.54 -6.97 0.17
N VAL A 24 -4.28 -5.74 -0.26
CA VAL A 24 -4.42 -4.56 0.60
C VAL A 24 -5.30 -3.55 -0.12
N ALA A 25 -6.06 -2.81 0.68
CA ALA A 25 -6.87 -1.69 0.17
C ALA A 25 -6.22 -0.41 0.64
N VAL A 26 -5.95 0.49 -0.29
CA VAL A 26 -5.38 1.80 0.02
C VAL A 26 -6.20 2.87 -0.67
N ASN A 27 -6.24 4.05 -0.06
CA ASN A 27 -6.95 5.19 -0.64
C ASN A 27 -5.94 6.28 -0.92
N ARG A 28 -5.93 6.76 -2.16
CA ARG A 28 -5.07 7.86 -2.59
C ARG A 28 -5.91 8.87 -3.33
N ARG A 29 -5.96 10.09 -2.81
CA ARG A 29 -6.69 11.20 -3.43
C ARG A 29 -8.16 10.84 -3.68
N GLY A 30 -8.79 10.20 -2.69
CA GLY A 30 -10.19 9.85 -2.78
C GLY A 30 -10.50 8.61 -3.59
N THR A 31 -9.50 7.98 -4.20
CA THR A 31 -9.69 6.75 -4.98
C THR A 31 -9.16 5.56 -4.20
N GLU A 32 -9.99 4.54 -4.07
CA GLU A 32 -9.58 3.30 -3.43
C GLU A 32 -8.98 2.36 -4.44
N TYR A 33 -7.85 1.75 -4.07
CA TYR A 33 -7.18 0.75 -4.88
C TYR A 33 -7.08 -0.55 -4.09
N LEU A 34 -7.45 -1.65 -4.73
CA LEU A 34 -7.26 -2.98 -4.16
C LEU A 34 -6.15 -3.66 -4.95
N VAL A 35 -5.04 -3.94 -4.29
CA VAL A 35 -3.86 -4.46 -4.96
C VAL A 35 -3.24 -5.58 -4.12
N ILE A 36 -2.47 -6.44 -4.80
CA ILE A 36 -1.63 -7.42 -4.13
C ILE A 36 -0.31 -6.73 -3.81
N ALA A 37 0.07 -6.71 -2.53
CA ALA A 37 1.30 -6.06 -2.11
C ALA A 37 2.50 -6.91 -2.57
N LEU A 38 3.41 -6.31 -3.34
CA LEU A 38 4.53 -7.04 -3.95
C LEU A 38 5.85 -6.79 -3.25
N ARG A 39 6.22 -5.52 -3.05
CA ARG A 39 7.53 -5.20 -2.47
C ARG A 39 7.57 -3.76 -1.99
N MET A 40 8.47 -3.50 -1.06
CA MET A 40 8.76 -2.12 -0.66
C MET A 40 9.62 -1.46 -1.73
N SER A 41 9.53 -0.14 -1.80
CA SER A 41 10.24 0.64 -2.79
C SER A 41 10.54 2.02 -2.24
N THR A 42 11.29 2.80 -3.01
CA THR A 42 11.60 4.19 -2.68
C THR A 42 11.42 5.03 -3.93
N VAL A 43 10.73 6.15 -3.77
CA VAL A 43 10.52 7.11 -4.86
C VAL A 43 11.01 8.46 -4.35
N ARG A 44 12.06 9.00 -4.97
CA ARG A 44 12.62 10.31 -4.58
C ARG A 44 12.90 10.38 -3.09
N GLN A 45 13.51 9.31 -2.56
CA GLN A 45 13.88 9.20 -1.15
C GLN A 45 12.67 9.12 -0.20
N ARG A 46 11.48 8.84 -0.72
CA ARG A 46 10.28 8.64 0.09
C ARG A 46 9.90 7.17 0.06
N ASP A 47 9.46 6.66 1.19
CA ASP A 47 9.04 5.26 1.29
C ASP A 47 7.79 5.01 0.45
N ALA A 48 7.79 3.89 -0.24
CA ALA A 48 6.73 3.50 -1.13
C ALA A 48 6.58 1.98 -1.14
N PHE A 49 5.49 1.49 -1.71
CA PHE A 49 5.38 0.07 -2.01
C PHE A 49 4.77 -0.10 -3.40
N VAL A 50 5.06 -1.25 -4.00
CA VAL A 50 4.51 -1.61 -5.30
C VAL A 50 3.41 -2.62 -5.08
N GLY A 51 2.25 -2.34 -5.68
CA GLY A 51 1.11 -3.25 -5.68
C GLY A 51 0.76 -3.66 -7.09
N ARG A 52 0.16 -4.83 -7.24
CA ARG A 52 -0.27 -5.34 -8.53
C ARG A 52 -1.79 -5.44 -8.56
N HIS A 53 -2.38 -4.89 -9.61
CA HIS A 53 -3.82 -5.02 -9.81
C HIS A 53 -4.17 -6.49 -10.04
N PRO A 54 -5.07 -7.10 -9.23
CA PRO A 54 -5.29 -8.54 -9.30
C PRO A 54 -5.92 -9.01 -10.62
N MET A 55 -6.64 -8.13 -11.32
CA MET A 55 -7.32 -8.51 -12.55
C MET A 55 -6.43 -8.34 -13.79
N THR A 56 -5.68 -7.22 -13.84
CA THR A 56 -4.93 -6.88 -15.04
C THR A 56 -3.45 -7.24 -14.93
N GLY A 57 -2.94 -7.41 -13.71
CA GLY A 57 -1.52 -7.62 -13.48
C GLY A 57 -0.69 -6.35 -13.52
N GLU A 58 -1.32 -5.19 -13.73
CA GLU A 58 -0.62 -3.92 -13.79
C GLU A 58 -0.02 -3.59 -12.43
N GLU A 59 1.23 -3.14 -12.43
CA GLU A 59 1.91 -2.72 -11.20
C GLU A 59 1.77 -1.22 -11.02
N MET A 60 1.55 -0.82 -9.77
CA MET A 60 1.44 0.59 -9.39
C MET A 60 2.30 0.84 -8.17
N THR A 61 2.92 2.01 -8.13
CA THR A 61 3.75 2.40 -6.99
C THR A 61 2.98 3.42 -6.15
N PHE A 62 2.89 3.16 -4.86
CA PHE A 62 2.21 4.05 -3.92
C PHE A 62 3.21 4.61 -2.93
N ILE A 63 3.36 5.93 -2.90
CA ILE A 63 4.18 6.61 -1.90
C ILE A 63 3.37 6.62 -0.61
N LEU A 64 3.95 6.12 0.49
CA LEU A 64 3.20 5.91 1.72
C LEU A 64 2.57 7.19 2.25
N ASP A 65 3.30 8.31 2.17
CA ASP A 65 2.82 9.59 2.67
C ASP A 65 1.62 10.13 1.90
N GLU A 66 1.35 9.61 0.70
CA GLU A 66 0.22 10.05 -0.12
C GLU A 66 -1.04 9.25 0.15
N LEU A 67 -0.96 8.22 0.97
CA LEU A 67 -2.10 7.37 1.23
C LEU A 67 -2.94 7.92 2.37
N GLU A 68 -4.24 7.83 2.20
CA GLU A 68 -5.22 8.31 3.18
C GLU A 68 -5.77 7.18 4.03
N SER A 69 -5.54 5.94 3.61
CA SER A 69 -5.95 4.77 4.40
C SER A 69 -5.19 3.54 3.92
N PHE A 70 -5.13 2.54 4.78
CA PHE A 70 -4.48 1.27 4.50
C PHE A 70 -5.18 0.18 5.30
N GLN A 71 -5.48 -0.94 4.64
CA GLN A 71 -6.10 -2.08 5.30
C GLN A 71 -5.68 -3.35 4.58
N VAL A 72 -5.30 -4.37 5.34
CA VAL A 72 -5.07 -5.71 4.79
C VAL A 72 -6.43 -6.38 4.64
N VAL A 73 -6.75 -6.86 3.45
CA VAL A 73 -8.07 -7.40 3.14
C VAL A 73 -8.09 -8.91 3.24
N SER A 74 -7.06 -9.57 2.76
CA SER A 74 -7.05 -11.05 2.80
C SER A 74 -5.65 -11.63 2.74
#